data_db84406930fd7520fcb3bd652421c36f
#
_entry.id   db84406930fd7520fcb3bd652421c36f
#
_cell.length_a   1.000
_cell.length_b   1.000
_cell.length_c   1.000
_cell.angle_alpha   90.00
_cell.angle_beta   90.00
_cell.angle_gamma   90.00
#
_symmetry.space_group_name_H-M   'P 1'
#
loop_
_entity.id
_entity.type
_entity.pdbx_description
1 polymer ?
#
loop_
_entity_poly.entity_id
_entity_poly.type
_entity_poly.pdbx_seq_one_letter_code
_entity_poly.pdbx_strand_id
1 'polypeptide(L)'
;MVKKLKVRIKEKPVTEKKIDTEFIRLDAFLKLCAAVVTGGHAKFVIQDGEVKVNGEVCTSRGKKLRPGDTAEFEHKIYKVI
;
A
#
# COMPACT_ATOMS: atom_id res chain seq x y z
N MET A 1 -17.86 31.09 -3.54
CA MET A 1 -17.56 30.46 -3.37
C MET A 1 -17.08 29.67 -3.41
N VAL A 2 -16.86 29.71 -3.41
CA VAL A 2 -16.23 28.93 -3.37
C VAL A 2 -15.83 28.05 -3.23
N LYS A 3 -15.70 27.95 -3.27
CA LYS A 3 -15.29 27.07 -3.06
C LYS A 3 -14.87 26.20 -3.13
N LYS A 4 -14.71 25.99 -3.36
CA LYS A 4 -14.33 25.13 -3.38
C LYS A 4 -13.80 24.38 -3.54
N LEU A 5 -13.54 24.34 -3.68
CA LEU A 5 -12.97 23.62 -3.84
C LEU A 5 -12.45 22.89 -3.59
N LYS A 6 -12.37 22.89 -3.61
CA LYS A 6 -11.87 22.24 -3.28
C LYS A 6 -11.34 21.45 -3.09
N VAL A 7 -11.17 21.41 -3.20
CA VAL A 7 -10.68 20.72 -3.02
C VAL A 7 -10.43 19.84 -2.78
N ARG A 8 -10.29 19.50 -2.58
CA ARG A 8 -10.07 18.62 -2.46
C ARG A 8 -9.73 17.66 -2.94
N ILE A 9 -10.03 17.70 -3.23
CA ILE A 9 -9.79 16.61 -3.95
C ILE A 9 -8.54 15.83 -3.96
N LYS A 10 -8.02 15.55 -2.95
CA LYS A 10 -6.79 14.86 -2.79
C LYS A 10 -6.97 13.47 -2.35
N GLU A 11 -8.01 12.84 -2.83
CA GLU A 11 -8.25 11.45 -2.49
C GLU A 11 -7.21 10.60 -3.20
N LYS A 12 -6.62 9.66 -2.50
CA LYS A 12 -5.66 8.73 -3.07
C LYS A 12 -6.40 7.60 -3.75
N PRO A 13 -5.98 7.19 -4.94
CA PRO A 13 -6.63 6.06 -5.60
C PRO A 13 -6.44 4.80 -4.77
N VAL A 14 -7.49 3.99 -4.71
CA VAL A 14 -7.47 2.72 -3.99
C VAL A 14 -7.63 1.61 -5.01
N THR A 15 -6.65 0.70 -5.04
CA THR A 15 -6.70 -0.48 -5.91
C THR A 15 -6.88 -1.69 -5.02
N GLU A 16 -7.90 -2.50 -5.33
CA GLU A 16 -8.14 -3.73 -4.57
C GLU A 16 -7.45 -4.88 -5.26
N LYS A 17 -6.78 -5.72 -4.48
CA LYS A 17 -6.11 -6.91 -4.99
C LYS A 17 -6.54 -8.11 -4.19
N LYS A 18 -7.10 -9.08 -4.87
CA LYS A 18 -7.57 -10.31 -4.24
C LYS A 18 -6.40 -11.26 -4.04
N ILE A 19 -6.36 -11.87 -2.87
CA ILE A 19 -5.41 -12.95 -2.58
C ILE A 19 -6.23 -14.22 -2.35
N ASP A 20 -5.63 -15.37 -2.61
CA ASP A 20 -6.29 -16.64 -2.37
C ASP A 20 -5.63 -17.41 -1.23
N THR A 21 -4.91 -16.70 -0.39
CA THR A 21 -4.26 -17.24 0.80
C THR A 21 -4.80 -16.50 2.01
N GLU A 22 -4.47 -17.02 3.21
CA GLU A 22 -4.94 -16.41 4.43
C GLU A 22 -4.34 -15.04 4.66
N PHE A 23 -3.11 -14.85 4.23
CA PHE A 23 -2.42 -13.56 4.34
C PHE A 23 -1.37 -13.47 3.24
N ILE A 24 -0.84 -12.27 3.06
CA ILE A 24 0.27 -12.03 2.15
C ILE A 24 1.27 -11.11 2.85
N ARG A 25 2.55 -11.33 2.62
CA ARG A 25 3.56 -10.46 3.19
C ARG A 25 3.56 -9.12 2.47
N LEU A 26 3.91 -8.07 3.21
CA LEU A 26 3.92 -6.71 2.65
C LEU A 26 4.78 -6.61 1.40
N ASP A 27 6.01 -7.15 1.44
CA ASP A 27 6.89 -7.08 0.28
C ASP A 27 6.29 -7.82 -0.93
N ALA A 28 5.70 -8.99 -0.69
CA ALA A 28 5.06 -9.74 -1.78
C ALA A 28 3.84 -9.01 -2.32
N PHE A 29 3.10 -8.34 -1.45
CA PHE A 29 1.89 -7.62 -1.86
C PHE A 29 2.24 -6.42 -2.76
N LEU A 30 3.29 -5.70 -2.42
CA LEU A 30 3.73 -4.57 -3.26
C LEU A 30 4.14 -5.04 -4.64
N LYS A 31 4.76 -6.22 -4.74
CA LYS A 31 5.11 -6.79 -6.03
C LYS A 31 3.86 -7.24 -6.79
N LEU A 32 2.92 -7.86 -6.07
CA LEU A 32 1.67 -8.30 -6.69
C LEU A 32 0.91 -7.13 -7.29
N CYS A 33 0.93 -6.00 -6.62
CA CYS A 33 0.25 -4.79 -7.09
C CYS A 33 1.05 -4.03 -8.13
N ALA A 34 2.23 -4.53 -8.50
CA ALA A 34 3.14 -3.86 -9.42
C ALA A 34 3.56 -2.48 -8.91
N ALA A 35 3.45 -2.25 -7.61
CA ALA A 35 3.92 -1.01 -7.01
C ALA A 35 5.44 -0.96 -7.01
N VAL A 36 6.07 -2.13 -6.94
CA VAL A 36 7.52 -2.28 -7.08
C VAL A 36 7.78 -3.42 -8.04
N VAL A 37 8.96 -3.43 -8.64
CA VAL A 37 9.29 -4.40 -9.68
C VAL A 37 10.01 -5.61 -9.12
N THR A 38 10.87 -5.42 -8.13
CA THR A 38 11.69 -6.50 -7.57
C THR A 38 11.53 -6.58 -6.06
N GLY A 39 11.94 -7.72 -5.48
CA GLY A 39 11.97 -7.88 -4.04
C GLY A 39 12.96 -6.95 -3.38
N GLY A 40 14.09 -6.66 -4.04
CA GLY A 40 15.06 -5.73 -3.51
C GLY A 40 14.51 -4.31 -3.42
N HIS A 41 13.74 -3.90 -4.44
CA HIS A 41 13.10 -2.59 -4.42
C HIS A 41 12.06 -2.54 -3.28
N ALA A 42 11.26 -3.60 -3.12
CA ALA A 42 10.29 -3.66 -2.04
C ALA A 42 10.97 -3.52 -0.69
N LYS A 43 12.03 -4.28 -0.48
CA LYS A 43 12.78 -4.21 0.78
C LYS A 43 13.27 -2.80 1.05
N PHE A 44 13.83 -2.15 0.03
CA PHE A 44 14.39 -0.82 0.18
C PHE A 44 13.33 0.20 0.60
N VAL A 45 12.21 0.26 -0.14
CA VAL A 45 11.20 1.28 0.14
C VAL A 45 10.50 1.03 1.48
N ILE A 46 10.32 -0.23 1.86
CA ILE A 46 9.70 -0.55 3.14
C ILE A 46 10.63 -0.13 4.28
N GLN A 47 11.90 -0.51 4.21
CA GLN A 47 12.85 -0.19 5.28
C GLN A 47 13.14 1.31 5.35
N ASP A 48 12.98 2.00 4.24
CA ASP A 48 13.19 3.44 4.19
C ASP A 48 11.99 4.24 4.74
N GLY A 49 10.91 3.55 5.13
CA GLY A 49 9.77 4.22 5.72
C GLY A 49 8.81 4.82 4.71
N GLU A 50 8.89 4.41 3.45
CA GLU A 50 8.05 4.97 2.39
C GLU A 50 6.69 4.27 2.26
N VAL A 51 6.46 3.21 3.03
CA VAL A 51 5.24 2.41 2.94
C VAL A 51 4.46 2.50 4.23
N LYS A 52 3.16 2.68 4.11
CA LYS A 52 2.25 2.69 5.27
C LYS A 52 1.33 1.49 5.19
N VAL A 53 1.06 0.91 6.34
CA VAL A 53 0.07 -0.17 6.46
C VAL A 53 -1.03 0.33 7.37
N ASN A 54 -2.26 0.33 6.85
CA ASN A 54 -3.42 0.82 7.59
C ASN A 54 -3.18 2.24 8.14
N GLY A 55 -2.49 3.05 7.34
CA GLY A 55 -2.26 4.45 7.69
C GLY A 55 -1.03 4.74 8.50
N GLU A 56 -0.25 3.73 8.88
CA GLU A 56 0.93 3.91 9.71
C GLU A 56 2.16 3.41 8.99
N VAL A 57 3.27 4.15 9.12
CA VAL A 57 4.53 3.74 8.50
C VAL A 57 4.92 2.37 9.02
N CYS A 58 5.25 1.46 8.12
CA CYS A 58 5.66 0.11 8.45
C CYS A 58 7.00 -0.16 7.78
N THR A 59 7.99 -0.53 8.58
CA THR A 59 9.32 -0.82 8.06
C THR A 59 9.62 -2.32 8.05
N SER A 60 8.61 -3.14 8.35
CA SER A 60 8.76 -4.59 8.39
C SER A 60 8.27 -5.19 7.08
N ARG A 61 9.19 -5.66 6.25
CA ARG A 61 8.81 -6.23 4.95
C ARG A 61 8.05 -7.53 5.08
N GLY A 62 8.18 -8.19 6.22
CA GLY A 62 7.47 -9.44 6.48
C GLY A 62 6.13 -9.28 7.14
N LYS A 63 5.65 -8.02 7.25
CA LYS A 63 4.34 -7.77 7.84
C LYS A 63 3.26 -8.54 7.09
N LYS A 64 2.45 -9.30 7.82
CA LYS A 64 1.38 -10.10 7.24
C LYS A 64 0.15 -9.23 7.05
N LEU A 65 -0.36 -9.20 5.82
CA LEU A 65 -1.57 -8.46 5.47
C LEU A 65 -2.68 -9.45 5.18
N ARG A 66 -3.86 -9.18 5.73
CA ARG A 66 -5.04 -10.01 5.54
C ARG A 66 -6.10 -9.22 4.80
N PRO A 67 -7.11 -9.89 4.25
CA PRO A 67 -8.22 -9.15 3.61
C PRO A 67 -8.75 -8.07 4.53
N GLY A 68 -8.85 -6.85 4.01
CA GLY A 68 -9.23 -5.67 4.77
C GLY A 68 -8.07 -4.76 5.10
N ASP A 69 -6.84 -5.29 5.06
CA ASP A 69 -5.66 -4.45 5.32
C ASP A 69 -5.29 -3.66 4.07
N THR A 70 -4.63 -2.52 4.28
CA THR A 70 -4.19 -1.68 3.18
C THR A 70 -2.70 -1.42 3.28
N ALA A 71 -2.08 -1.20 2.12
CA ALA A 71 -0.70 -0.74 2.02
C ALA A 71 -0.69 0.49 1.14
N GLU A 72 0.04 1.52 1.56
CA GLU A 72 0.12 2.77 0.81
C GLU A 72 1.55 3.01 0.41
N PHE A 73 1.75 3.35 -0.87
CA PHE A 73 3.07 3.65 -1.41
C PHE A 73 2.90 4.62 -2.57
N GLU A 74 3.73 5.66 -2.60
CA GLU A 74 3.73 6.67 -3.65
C GLU A 74 2.33 7.26 -3.87
N HIS A 75 1.66 7.56 -2.77
CA HIS A 75 0.36 8.24 -2.79
C HIS A 75 -0.76 7.39 -3.38
N LYS A 76 -0.57 6.08 -3.41
CA LYS A 76 -1.60 5.14 -3.86
C LYS A 76 -1.85 4.13 -2.75
N ILE A 77 -3.10 3.74 -2.59
CA ILE A 77 -3.48 2.77 -1.58
C ILE A 77 -3.85 1.47 -2.27
N TYR A 78 -3.34 0.37 -1.73
CA TYR A 78 -3.65 -0.98 -2.24
C TYR A 78 -4.32 -1.74 -1.11
N LYS A 79 -5.50 -2.26 -1.38
CA LYS A 79 -6.29 -2.98 -0.37
C LYS A 79 -6.30 -4.46 -0.67
N VAL A 80 -6.06 -5.27 0.36
CA VAL A 80 -6.14 -6.73 0.24
C VAL A 80 -7.60 -7.13 0.36
N ILE A 81 -8.06 -7.95 -0.57
CA ILE A 81 -9.41 -8.51 -0.51
C ILE A 81 -9.41 -10.00 -0.77
#